data_80d2616ea40e7d778e922dbadc78b50b
#
_entry.id   80d2616ea40e7d778e922dbadc78b50b
#
_cell.length_a   1.000
_cell.length_b   1.000
_cell.length_c   1.000
_cell.angle_alpha   90.00
_cell.angle_beta   90.00
_cell.angle_gamma   90.00
#
_symmetry.space_group_name_H-M   'P 1'
#
loop_
_entity.id
_entity.type
_entity.pdbx_description
1 polymer ?
#
loop_
_entity_poly.entity_id
_entity_poly.type
_entity_poly.pdbx_seq_one_letter_code
_entity_poly.pdbx_strand_id
1 'polypeptide(L)' 'TVSLTVDYLAPAEPGKTLEARTEVDKLGGRLAFADCTVTSDGREVARARAVFSVLD' A
#
# COMPACT_ATOMS: atom_id res chain seq x y z
N THR A 1 10.48 -9.43 5.02
CA THR A 1 9.04 -9.13 5.06
C THR A 1 8.35 -9.98 6.11
N VAL A 2 7.63 -9.35 7.00
CA VAL A 2 6.89 -10.05 8.04
C VAL A 2 5.48 -10.38 7.55
N SER A 3 4.81 -9.43 6.97
CA SER A 3 3.48 -9.68 6.41
C SER A 3 3.16 -8.71 5.28
N LEU A 4 2.27 -9.14 4.41
CA LEU A 4 1.77 -8.32 3.32
C LEU A 4 0.30 -8.63 3.13
N THR A 5 -0.53 -7.60 3.14
CA THR A 5 -1.96 -7.71 2.92
C THR A 5 -2.37 -6.80 1.77
N VAL A 6 -3.16 -7.34 0.85
CA VAL A 6 -3.68 -6.56 -0.28
C VAL A 6 -5.20 -6.71 -0.31
N ASP A 7 -5.89 -5.59 -0.30
CA ASP A 7 -7.35 -5.55 -0.39
C ASP A 7 -7.75 -4.89 -1.71
N TYR A 8 -8.59 -5.56 -2.47
CA TYR A 8 -9.16 -5.02 -3.69
C TYR A 8 -10.54 -4.46 -3.37
N LEU A 9 -10.69 -3.16 -3.56
CA LEU A 9 -11.91 -2.45 -3.16
C LEU A 9 -12.89 -2.27 -4.32
N ALA A 10 -12.36 -2.14 -5.53
CA ALA A 10 -13.18 -1.93 -6.73
C ALA A 10 -12.38 -2.37 -7.96
N PRO A 11 -13.06 -2.77 -9.04
CA PRO A 11 -12.33 -3.09 -10.26
C PRO A 11 -11.74 -1.83 -10.89
N ALA A 12 -10.52 -1.97 -11.41
CA ALA A 12 -9.89 -0.92 -12.19
C ALA A 12 -10.34 -1.04 -13.64
N GLU A 13 -10.80 0.05 -14.22
CA GLU A 13 -11.25 0.05 -15.60
C GLU A 13 -10.10 0.39 -16.55
N PRO A 14 -10.03 -0.26 -17.73
CA PRO A 14 -9.04 0.09 -18.73
C PRO A 14 -9.19 1.53 -19.18
N GLY A 15 -8.07 2.18 -19.46
CA GLY A 15 -8.08 3.55 -19.95
C GLY A 15 -8.19 4.62 -18.87
N LYS A 16 -8.29 4.23 -17.61
CA LYS A 16 -8.30 5.17 -16.49
C LYS A 16 -6.90 5.37 -15.96
N THR A 17 -6.64 6.55 -15.43
CA THR A 17 -5.35 6.86 -14.82
C THR A 17 -5.27 6.23 -13.43
N LEU A 18 -4.23 5.46 -13.19
CA LEU A 18 -3.98 4.87 -11.89
C LEU A 18 -2.91 5.69 -11.16
N GLU A 19 -3.17 5.97 -9.90
CA GLU A 19 -2.20 6.63 -9.04
C GLU A 19 -1.98 5.77 -7.80
N ALA A 20 -0.73 5.66 -7.39
CA ALA A 20 -0.37 4.94 -6.19
C ALA A 20 0.29 5.90 -5.21
N ARG A 21 -0.18 5.88 -3.97
CA ARG A 21 0.42 6.65 -2.89
C ARG A 21 0.94 5.69 -1.85
N THR A 22 2.21 5.84 -1.51
CA THR A 22 2.85 4.98 -0.52
C THR A 22 3.29 5.82 0.66
N GLU A 23 2.96 5.36 1.87
CA GLU A 23 3.42 5.97 3.11
C GLU A 23 4.16 4.92 3.92
N VAL A 24 5.28 5.31 4.50
CA VAL A 24 6.10 4.41 5.29
C VAL A 24 6.29 5.01 6.67
N ASP A 25 5.92 4.23 7.69
CA ASP A 25 6.15 4.59 9.08
C ASP A 25 7.10 3.58 9.70
N LYS A 26 8.08 4.09 10.43
CA LYS A 26 9.07 3.25 11.10
C LYS A 26 8.89 3.39 12.61
N LEU A 27 8.53 2.29 13.26
CA LEU A 27 8.32 2.26 14.69
C LEU A 27 9.43 1.47 15.39
N GLY A 28 9.98 2.04 16.43
CA GLY A 28 10.91 1.35 17.30
C GLY A 28 12.23 0.94 16.68
N GLY A 29 12.55 1.39 15.51
CA GLY A 29 13.81 1.10 14.83
C GLY A 29 13.95 -0.30 14.25
N ARG A 30 13.05 -1.22 14.56
CA ARG A 30 13.11 -2.59 14.04
C ARG A 30 11.97 -2.96 13.11
N LEU A 31 10.84 -2.32 13.26
CA LEU A 31 9.68 -2.59 12.43
C LEU A 31 9.35 -1.37 11.58
N ALA A 32 9.05 -1.60 10.35
CA ALA A 32 8.55 -0.58 9.45
C ALA A 32 7.21 -1.01 8.89
N PHE A 33 6.30 -0.07 8.79
CA PHE A 33 4.98 -0.28 8.22
C PHE A 33 4.88 0.53 6.94
N ALA A 34 4.33 -0.06 5.91
CA ALA A 34 4.08 0.65 4.67
C ALA A 34 2.62 0.46 4.26
N ASP A 35 2.00 1.55 3.90
CA ASP A 35 0.65 1.55 3.35
C ASP A 35 0.72 2.08 1.93
N CYS A 36 0.04 1.42 1.02
CA CYS A 36 -0.06 1.86 -0.36
C CYS A 36 -1.52 1.90 -0.74
N THR A 37 -1.96 3.04 -1.26
CA THR A 37 -3.31 3.21 -1.76
C THR A 37 -3.24 3.45 -3.26
N VAL A 38 -4.00 2.67 -4.03
CA VAL A 38 -4.09 2.83 -5.47
C VAL A 38 -5.45 3.40 -5.81
N THR A 39 -5.46 4.50 -6.54
CA THR A 39 -6.70 5.14 -6.97
C THR A 39 -6.79 5.14 -8.49
N SER A 40 -8.01 5.09 -8.97
CA SER A 40 -8.32 5.23 -10.40
C SER A 40 -9.30 6.39 -10.53
N ASP A 41 -8.86 7.47 -11.17
CA ASP A 41 -9.64 8.72 -11.30
C ASP A 41 -10.16 9.22 -9.96
N GLY A 42 -9.33 9.16 -8.91
CA GLY A 42 -9.70 9.63 -7.59
C GLY A 42 -10.51 8.65 -6.74
N ARG A 43 -10.81 7.46 -7.28
CA ARG A 43 -11.53 6.43 -6.55
C ARG A 43 -10.57 5.35 -6.09
N GLU A 44 -10.60 4.96 -4.83
CA GLU A 44 -9.76 3.89 -4.34
C GLU A 44 -10.16 2.55 -4.94
N VAL A 45 -9.21 1.86 -5.57
CA VAL A 45 -9.45 0.56 -6.17
C VAL A 45 -8.70 -0.56 -5.47
N ALA A 46 -7.62 -0.23 -4.76
CA ALA A 46 -6.86 -1.22 -4.02
C ALA A 46 -6.11 -0.55 -2.88
N ARG A 47 -5.84 -1.34 -1.85
CA ARG A 47 -5.04 -0.90 -0.71
C ARG A 47 -4.14 -2.04 -0.30
N ALA A 48 -2.88 -1.75 -0.06
CA ALA A 48 -1.91 -2.73 0.39
C ALA A 48 -1.27 -2.26 1.69
N ARG A 49 -0.99 -3.19 2.56
CA ARG A 49 -0.29 -2.92 3.81
C ARG A 49 0.79 -3.96 4.01
N ALA A 50 1.97 -3.51 4.36
CA ALA A 50 3.09 -4.40 4.61
C ALA A 50 3.76 -4.06 5.93
N VAL A 51 4.26 -5.08 6.59
CA VAL A 51 5.06 -4.94 7.80
C VAL A 51 6.40 -5.60 7.52
N PHE A 52 7.48 -4.87 7.75
CA PHE A 52 8.83 -5.37 7.52
C PHE A 52 9.63 -5.39 8.80
N SER A 53 10.55 -6.33 8.87
CA SER A 53 11.61 -6.30 9.86
C SER A 53 12.77 -5.53 9.27
N VAL A 54 13.24 -4.52 9.97
CA VAL A 54 14.37 -3.70 9.53
C VAL A 54 15.60 -4.15 10.34
N LEU A 55 16.64 -4.56 9.63
CA LEU A 55 17.89 -4.96 10.23
C LEU A 55 18.87 -3.81 10.19
N ASP A 56 19.51 -3.54 11.32
CA ASP A 56 20.56 -2.53 11.39
C ASP A 56 21.91 -3.09 10.96
#